data_a4d1989d8e74ee9f59398c78ab88e165
#
_entry.id   a4d1989d8e74ee9f59398c78ab88e165
#
_cell.length_a   1.000
_cell.length_b   1.000
_cell.length_c   1.000
_cell.angle_alpha   90.00
_cell.angle_beta   90.00
_cell.angle_gamma   90.00
#
_symmetry.space_group_name_H-M   'P 1'
#
loop_
_entity.id
_entity.type
_entity.pdbx_description
1 polymer ?
#
loop_
_entity_poly.entity_id
_entity_poly.type
_entity_poly.pdbx_seq_one_letter_code
_entity_poly.pdbx_strand_id
1 'polypeptide(L)'
;IPARLYGSKAGTNAGIEILLLKRKEDHVWETLVKPGKKAKPGTVISFGNGLLTGEVIDVVEEGNRLIQFSYEGIFEEILDQLGEMPLPPYITHKLQDKGRYQTVYAKYEGSAAAPTAGLHFTKDLLKKIEEKGIKIAHVTLHVGLGTFRPVKVENILEHHMHSEFYMVDEKDAQTINELFDDSKGLED
;
A
#
# COMPACT_ATOMS: atom_id res chain seq x y z
N ILE A 1 -4.93 -3.17 1.00
CA ILE A 1 -5.05 -4.62 0.69
C ILE A 1 -4.00 -5.40 1.47
N PRO A 2 -4.25 -6.66 1.77
CA PRO A 2 -3.25 -7.56 2.34
C PRO A 2 -2.20 -7.91 1.27
N ALA A 3 -1.29 -6.95 1.06
CA ALA A 3 -0.34 -6.95 -0.06
C ALA A 3 0.93 -7.77 0.19
N ARG A 4 1.14 -8.28 1.43
CA ARG A 4 2.29 -9.11 1.78
C ARG A 4 1.93 -10.58 1.71
N LEU A 5 2.65 -11.34 0.90
CA LEU A 5 2.44 -12.76 0.69
C LEU A 5 3.68 -13.57 1.06
N TYR A 6 3.47 -14.71 1.67
CA TYR A 6 4.52 -15.69 1.99
C TYR A 6 4.31 -16.93 1.17
N GLY A 7 5.32 -17.27 0.38
CA GLY A 7 5.32 -18.45 -0.48
C GLY A 7 6.58 -19.25 -0.38
N SER A 8 6.64 -20.30 -1.16
CA SER A 8 7.82 -21.15 -1.29
C SER A 8 8.23 -21.28 -2.75
N LYS A 9 9.54 -21.26 -2.98
CA LYS A 9 10.10 -21.50 -4.31
C LYS A 9 9.82 -22.94 -4.72
N ALA A 10 9.22 -23.14 -5.89
CA ALA A 10 8.98 -24.46 -6.45
C ALA A 10 10.29 -25.25 -6.56
N GLY A 11 10.24 -26.53 -6.21
CA GLY A 11 11.36 -27.46 -6.27
C GLY A 11 12.33 -27.40 -5.10
N THR A 12 12.36 -26.34 -4.29
CA THR A 12 13.32 -26.22 -3.17
C THR A 12 12.67 -25.91 -1.82
N ASN A 13 11.39 -25.60 -1.78
CA ASN A 13 10.64 -25.15 -0.60
C ASN A 13 11.29 -23.97 0.16
N ALA A 14 12.18 -23.23 -0.50
CA ALA A 14 12.80 -22.06 0.10
C ALA A 14 11.77 -20.94 0.28
N GLY A 15 11.60 -20.47 1.50
CA GLY A 15 10.67 -19.37 1.80
C GLY A 15 11.01 -18.09 1.01
N ILE A 16 9.98 -17.47 0.46
CA ILE A 16 10.03 -16.21 -0.26
C ILE A 16 8.87 -15.34 0.24
N GLU A 17 9.20 -14.12 0.66
CA GLU A 17 8.24 -13.07 0.98
C GLU A 17 8.14 -12.14 -0.22
N ILE A 18 6.93 -11.78 -0.62
CA ILE A 18 6.69 -10.74 -1.61
C ILE A 18 5.77 -9.67 -1.03
N LEU A 19 5.96 -8.44 -1.50
CA LEU A 19 5.07 -7.32 -1.25
C LEU A 19 4.61 -6.77 -2.60
N LEU A 20 3.32 -6.81 -2.84
CA LEU A 20 2.69 -6.23 -4.04
C LEU A 20 2.81 -4.71 -3.98
N LEU A 21 3.27 -4.08 -5.07
CA LEU A 21 3.48 -2.64 -5.15
C LEU A 21 2.50 -1.98 -6.11
N LYS A 22 2.55 -2.41 -7.37
CA LYS A 22 1.77 -1.81 -8.44
C LYS A 22 1.36 -2.87 -9.45
N ARG A 23 0.09 -2.90 -9.81
CA ARG A 23 -0.41 -3.68 -10.95
C ARG A 23 0.06 -3.01 -12.25
N LYS A 24 0.70 -3.77 -13.11
CA LYS A 24 1.16 -3.32 -14.44
C LYS A 24 0.19 -3.74 -15.53
N GLU A 25 -0.24 -4.99 -15.46
CA GLU A 25 -1.20 -5.64 -16.37
C GLU A 25 -2.12 -6.56 -15.56
N ASP A 26 -3.10 -7.20 -16.18
CA ASP A 26 -4.13 -7.96 -15.47
C ASP A 26 -3.60 -8.99 -14.47
N HIS A 27 -2.52 -9.67 -14.81
CA HIS A 27 -1.93 -10.70 -13.94
C HIS A 27 -0.49 -10.39 -13.57
N VAL A 28 0.04 -9.21 -13.96
CA VAL A 28 1.43 -8.83 -13.74
C VAL A 28 1.54 -7.72 -12.71
N TRP A 29 2.31 -7.98 -11.68
CA TRP A 29 2.57 -7.02 -10.62
C TRP A 29 4.05 -6.72 -10.45
N GLU A 30 4.36 -5.46 -10.25
CA GLU A 30 5.63 -5.05 -9.69
C GLU A 30 5.61 -5.34 -8.19
N THR A 31 6.67 -6.00 -7.70
CA THR A 31 6.74 -6.51 -6.34
C THR A 31 8.12 -6.32 -5.73
N LEU A 32 8.16 -6.17 -4.43
CA LEU A 32 9.37 -6.28 -3.65
C LEU A 32 9.50 -7.72 -3.17
N VAL A 33 10.67 -8.35 -3.35
CA VAL A 33 10.88 -9.76 -3.02
C VAL A 33 12.02 -9.95 -2.04
N LYS A 34 11.79 -10.78 -1.03
CA LYS A 34 12.80 -11.12 -0.01
C LYS A 34 12.86 -12.65 0.21
N PRO A 35 14.04 -13.26 0.12
CA PRO A 35 15.31 -12.71 -0.33
C PRO A 35 15.39 -12.61 -1.87
N GLY A 36 15.75 -11.44 -2.41
CA GLY A 36 15.81 -11.19 -3.85
C GLY A 36 16.75 -12.12 -4.62
N LYS A 37 17.82 -12.63 -3.99
CA LYS A 37 18.77 -13.57 -4.59
C LYS A 37 18.13 -14.91 -5.00
N LYS A 38 17.00 -15.29 -4.38
CA LYS A 38 16.30 -16.54 -4.67
C LYS A 38 15.22 -16.38 -5.75
N ALA A 39 14.87 -15.14 -6.11
CA ALA A 39 13.82 -14.79 -7.05
C ALA A 39 14.42 -14.16 -8.32
N LYS A 40 15.04 -14.99 -9.14
CA LYS A 40 15.54 -14.64 -10.48
C LYS A 40 14.44 -14.87 -11.52
N PRO A 41 14.50 -14.23 -12.70
CA PRO A 41 13.58 -14.54 -13.80
C PRO A 41 13.47 -16.04 -14.04
N GLY A 42 12.26 -16.54 -14.30
CA GLY A 42 11.94 -17.96 -14.40
C GLY A 42 11.71 -18.68 -13.05
N THR A 43 11.85 -17.98 -11.92
CA THR A 43 11.54 -18.58 -10.61
C THR A 43 10.03 -18.62 -10.41
N VAL A 44 9.50 -19.82 -10.13
CA VAL A 44 8.09 -20.03 -9.76
C VAL A 44 7.98 -20.10 -8.24
N ILE A 45 7.03 -19.37 -7.70
CA ILE A 45 6.71 -19.26 -6.27
C ILE A 45 5.27 -19.74 -6.07
N SER A 46 5.07 -20.64 -5.13
CA SER A 46 3.75 -21.14 -4.75
C SER A 46 3.31 -20.54 -3.42
N PHE A 47 2.06 -20.13 -3.35
CA PHE A 47 1.42 -19.56 -2.16
C PHE A 47 0.16 -20.37 -1.82
N GLY A 48 -0.12 -20.55 -0.52
CA GLY A 48 -1.32 -21.22 -0.06
C GLY A 48 -1.51 -22.61 -0.65
N ASN A 49 -0.46 -23.43 -0.68
CA ASN A 49 -0.48 -24.79 -1.24
C ASN A 49 -0.93 -24.85 -2.72
N GLY A 50 -0.59 -23.83 -3.50
CA GLY A 50 -0.89 -23.76 -4.93
C GLY A 50 -2.17 -22.98 -5.28
N LEU A 51 -2.87 -22.40 -4.29
CA LEU A 51 -4.01 -21.52 -4.53
C LEU A 51 -3.62 -20.31 -5.39
N LEU A 52 -2.38 -19.82 -5.24
CA LEU A 52 -1.79 -18.78 -6.07
C LEU A 52 -0.38 -19.20 -6.45
N THR A 53 -0.01 -19.05 -7.71
CA THR A 53 1.36 -19.20 -8.19
C THR A 53 1.82 -17.90 -8.85
N GLY A 54 3.10 -17.58 -8.72
CA GLY A 54 3.70 -16.42 -9.34
C GLY A 54 5.02 -16.77 -10.00
N GLU A 55 5.21 -16.40 -11.25
CA GLU A 55 6.47 -16.53 -11.97
C GLU A 55 7.18 -15.16 -12.03
N VAL A 56 8.41 -15.12 -11.62
CA VAL A 56 9.25 -13.92 -11.80
C VAL A 56 9.61 -13.82 -13.27
N ILE A 57 9.07 -12.79 -13.94
CA ILE A 57 9.31 -12.60 -15.39
C ILE A 57 10.46 -11.63 -15.66
N ASP A 58 10.70 -10.67 -14.76
CA ASP A 58 11.79 -9.70 -14.92
C ASP A 58 12.26 -9.10 -13.59
N VAL A 59 13.41 -8.41 -13.65
CA VAL A 59 13.96 -7.58 -12.59
C VAL A 59 14.02 -6.14 -13.09
N VAL A 60 13.23 -5.27 -12.48
CA VAL A 60 13.12 -3.87 -12.88
C VAL A 60 13.90 -2.95 -11.94
N GLU A 61 13.74 -1.66 -12.10
CA GLU A 61 14.41 -0.64 -11.32
C GLU A 61 14.37 -0.92 -9.82
N GLU A 62 15.41 -0.49 -9.13
CA GLU A 62 15.59 -0.66 -7.67
C GLU A 62 15.60 -2.12 -7.19
N GLY A 63 15.71 -3.07 -8.12
CA GLY A 63 15.71 -4.50 -7.81
C GLY A 63 14.32 -5.08 -7.51
N ASN A 64 13.26 -4.38 -7.87
CA ASN A 64 11.89 -4.92 -7.83
C ASN A 64 11.74 -6.04 -8.87
N ARG A 65 10.74 -6.89 -8.69
CA ARG A 65 10.42 -8.00 -9.60
C ARG A 65 9.09 -7.76 -10.27
N LEU A 66 9.02 -8.05 -11.57
CA LEU A 66 7.74 -8.27 -12.21
C LEU A 66 7.39 -9.74 -12.01
N ILE A 67 6.22 -9.98 -11.41
CA ILE A 67 5.69 -11.32 -11.17
C ILE A 67 4.37 -11.44 -11.90
N GLN A 68 4.29 -12.48 -12.75
CA GLN A 68 3.05 -12.90 -13.38
C GLN A 68 2.37 -13.93 -12.49
N PHE A 69 1.15 -13.63 -12.07
CA PHE A 69 0.35 -14.51 -11.23
C PHE A 69 -0.59 -15.40 -12.04
N SER A 70 -0.73 -16.64 -11.59
CA SER A 70 -1.69 -17.61 -12.10
C SER A 70 -2.55 -18.11 -10.94
N TYR A 71 -3.87 -18.03 -11.09
CA TYR A 71 -4.86 -18.39 -10.08
C TYR A 71 -6.21 -18.67 -10.73
N GLU A 72 -7.11 -19.30 -9.99
CA GLU A 72 -8.51 -19.46 -10.36
C GLU A 72 -9.39 -18.56 -9.47
N GLY A 73 -10.41 -17.93 -10.05
CA GLY A 73 -11.34 -17.07 -9.33
C GLY A 73 -10.92 -15.60 -9.27
N ILE A 74 -11.22 -14.94 -8.16
CA ILE A 74 -11.01 -13.50 -7.95
C ILE A 74 -9.70 -13.28 -7.16
N PHE A 75 -8.79 -12.50 -7.72
CA PHE A 75 -7.48 -12.26 -7.13
C PHE A 75 -7.56 -11.61 -5.74
N GLU A 76 -8.45 -10.67 -5.58
CA GLU A 76 -8.67 -9.95 -4.33
C GLU A 76 -9.13 -10.89 -3.20
N GLU A 77 -9.99 -11.86 -3.49
CA GLU A 77 -10.43 -12.88 -2.53
C GLU A 77 -9.27 -13.80 -2.10
N ILE A 78 -8.39 -14.14 -3.05
CA ILE A 78 -7.18 -14.92 -2.76
C ILE A 78 -6.22 -14.10 -1.87
N LEU A 79 -6.07 -12.81 -2.14
CA LEU A 79 -5.27 -11.92 -1.30
C LEU A 79 -5.84 -11.81 0.12
N ASP A 80 -7.15 -11.80 0.27
CA ASP A 80 -7.79 -11.77 1.59
C ASP A 80 -7.51 -13.04 2.40
N GLN A 81 -7.39 -14.19 1.72
CA GLN A 81 -7.05 -15.45 2.38
C GLN A 81 -5.55 -15.57 2.72
N LEU A 82 -4.68 -15.25 1.77
CA LEU A 82 -3.24 -15.51 1.86
C LEU A 82 -2.43 -14.33 2.36
N GLY A 83 -2.92 -13.13 2.11
CA GLY A 83 -2.17 -11.91 2.34
C GLY A 83 -2.19 -11.44 3.78
N GLU A 84 -1.13 -10.76 4.16
CA GLU A 84 -1.01 -10.04 5.40
C GLU A 84 -0.91 -8.53 5.12
N MET A 85 -1.45 -7.71 6.05
CA MET A 85 -1.26 -6.27 5.98
C MET A 85 0.22 -5.93 6.12
N PRO A 86 0.79 -5.12 5.23
CA PRO A 86 2.15 -4.65 5.37
C PRO A 86 2.24 -3.73 6.58
N LEU A 87 2.91 -4.20 7.64
CA LEU A 87 3.13 -3.44 8.86
C LEU A 87 4.55 -2.86 8.86
N PRO A 88 4.76 -1.70 9.50
CA PRO A 88 6.10 -1.20 9.78
C PRO A 88 6.94 -2.23 10.55
N PRO A 89 8.27 -2.26 10.34
CA PRO A 89 9.13 -3.32 10.90
C PRO A 89 9.16 -3.37 12.44
N TYR A 90 8.80 -2.28 13.12
CA TYR A 90 8.73 -2.24 14.58
C TYR A 90 7.47 -2.91 15.16
N ILE A 91 6.47 -3.21 14.32
CA ILE A 91 5.29 -3.98 14.74
C ILE A 91 5.56 -5.45 14.45
N THR A 92 5.89 -6.20 15.48
CA THR A 92 6.27 -7.62 15.39
C THR A 92 5.11 -8.56 15.67
N HIS A 93 4.04 -8.07 16.29
CA HIS A 93 2.85 -8.87 16.59
C HIS A 93 1.97 -9.02 15.35
N LYS A 94 1.53 -10.25 15.10
CA LYS A 94 0.57 -10.53 14.03
C LYS A 94 -0.79 -9.91 14.39
N LEU A 95 -1.36 -9.13 13.45
CA LEU A 95 -2.69 -8.57 13.63
C LEU A 95 -3.74 -9.68 13.65
N GLN A 96 -4.54 -9.72 14.70
CA GLN A 96 -5.72 -10.59 14.77
C GLN A 96 -6.86 -10.04 13.89
N ASP A 97 -6.99 -8.72 13.85
CA ASP A 97 -7.93 -7.99 13.00
C ASP A 97 -7.16 -7.19 11.95
N LYS A 98 -7.26 -7.62 10.69
CA LYS A 98 -6.59 -6.95 9.55
C LYS A 98 -7.04 -5.50 9.37
N GLY A 99 -8.30 -5.17 9.72
CA GLY A 99 -8.86 -3.83 9.63
C GLY A 99 -8.28 -2.86 10.66
N ARG A 100 -7.67 -3.36 11.73
CA ARG A 100 -7.14 -2.52 12.81
C ARG A 100 -6.02 -1.56 12.37
N TYR A 101 -5.23 -1.94 11.37
CA TYR A 101 -4.17 -1.10 10.82
C TYR A 101 -4.62 -0.37 9.54
N GLN A 102 -5.87 0.11 9.54
CA GLN A 102 -6.44 0.95 8.49
C GLN A 102 -7.37 1.99 9.12
N THR A 103 -7.49 3.16 8.48
CA THR A 103 -8.40 4.20 8.95
C THR A 103 -9.85 3.86 8.67
N VAL A 104 -10.77 4.34 9.51
CA VAL A 104 -12.21 4.12 9.35
C VAL A 104 -12.80 4.85 8.14
N TYR A 105 -12.04 5.76 7.53
CA TYR A 105 -12.40 6.53 6.33
C TYR A 105 -11.64 6.10 5.08
N ALA A 106 -10.86 5.02 5.12
CA ALA A 106 -10.23 4.47 3.92
C ALA A 106 -11.30 4.05 2.91
N LYS A 107 -11.18 4.53 1.67
CA LYS A 107 -12.18 4.35 0.61
C LYS A 107 -11.61 3.64 -0.61
N TYR A 108 -10.42 4.01 -1.04
CA TYR A 108 -9.78 3.49 -2.24
C TYR A 108 -8.50 2.75 -1.90
N GLU A 109 -8.36 1.56 -2.46
CA GLU A 109 -7.14 0.77 -2.33
C GLU A 109 -6.06 1.29 -3.28
N GLY A 110 -4.78 1.12 -2.90
CA GLY A 110 -3.65 1.54 -3.75
C GLY A 110 -2.45 2.07 -2.99
N SER A 111 -2.58 2.31 -1.68
CA SER A 111 -1.49 2.79 -0.83
C SER A 111 -0.71 1.63 -0.19
N ALA A 112 0.61 1.73 -0.15
CA ALA A 112 1.48 0.80 0.58
C ALA A 112 1.59 1.13 2.08
N ALA A 113 1.17 2.34 2.49
CA ALA A 113 1.20 2.80 3.88
C ALA A 113 -0.16 3.33 4.32
N ALA A 114 -0.51 3.05 5.57
CA ALA A 114 -1.68 3.66 6.22
C ALA A 114 -1.27 5.01 6.87
N PRO A 115 -2.16 6.03 6.89
CA PRO A 115 -1.93 7.26 7.62
C PRO A 115 -2.10 7.00 9.11
N THR A 116 -0.99 6.67 9.80
CA THR A 116 -1.02 6.17 11.18
C THR A 116 -1.65 7.13 12.18
N ALA A 117 -1.52 8.44 12.00
CA ALA A 117 -2.22 9.43 12.80
C ALA A 117 -3.76 9.30 12.67
N GLY A 118 -4.24 8.90 11.49
CA GLY A 118 -5.66 8.68 11.23
C GLY A 118 -6.27 7.48 11.95
N LEU A 119 -5.44 6.55 12.46
CA LEU A 119 -5.92 5.38 13.21
C LEU A 119 -6.57 5.74 14.55
N HIS A 120 -6.33 6.95 15.05
CA HIS A 120 -6.96 7.46 16.26
C HIS A 120 -8.43 7.89 16.06
N PHE A 121 -8.84 8.14 14.80
CA PHE A 121 -10.23 8.50 14.51
C PHE A 121 -11.13 7.26 14.50
N THR A 122 -12.29 7.42 15.14
CA THR A 122 -13.40 6.47 15.05
C THR A 122 -14.56 7.12 14.29
N LYS A 123 -15.49 6.33 13.76
CA LYS A 123 -16.70 6.86 13.12
C LYS A 123 -17.48 7.78 14.06
N ASP A 124 -17.58 7.41 15.35
CA ASP A 124 -18.27 8.22 16.36
C ASP A 124 -17.57 9.55 16.63
N LEU A 125 -16.22 9.54 16.63
CA LEU A 125 -15.46 10.78 16.79
C LEU A 125 -15.65 11.72 15.59
N LEU A 126 -15.57 11.19 14.36
CA LEU A 126 -15.84 11.99 13.15
C LEU A 126 -17.24 12.59 13.18
N LYS A 127 -18.27 11.81 13.55
CA LYS A 127 -19.63 12.30 13.69
C LYS A 127 -19.74 13.44 14.74
N LYS A 128 -19.09 13.29 15.89
CA LYS A 128 -19.07 14.36 16.92
C LYS A 128 -18.37 15.63 16.46
N ILE A 129 -17.37 15.51 15.59
CA ILE A 129 -16.68 16.66 14.97
C ILE A 129 -17.65 17.40 14.05
N GLU A 130 -18.38 16.68 13.19
CA GLU A 130 -19.39 17.26 12.30
C GLU A 130 -20.56 17.90 13.08
N GLU A 131 -21.04 17.25 14.15
CA GLU A 131 -22.09 17.77 15.03
C GLU A 131 -21.70 19.09 15.71
N LYS A 132 -20.41 19.38 15.84
CA LYS A 132 -19.89 20.67 16.31
C LYS A 132 -19.79 21.73 15.21
N GLY A 133 -20.23 21.44 13.99
CA GLY A 133 -20.15 22.35 12.86
C GLY A 133 -18.77 22.41 12.18
N ILE A 134 -17.85 21.50 12.54
CA ILE A 134 -16.52 21.44 11.91
C ILE A 134 -16.66 20.69 10.59
N LYS A 135 -16.26 21.33 9.50
CA LYS A 135 -16.26 20.71 8.16
C LYS A 135 -15.14 19.69 8.05
N ILE A 136 -15.43 18.55 7.41
CA ILE A 136 -14.47 17.50 7.11
C ILE A 136 -14.35 17.40 5.59
N ALA A 137 -13.13 17.50 5.07
CA ALA A 137 -12.81 17.24 3.67
C ALA A 137 -11.82 16.06 3.57
N HIS A 138 -11.92 15.30 2.48
CA HIS A 138 -11.13 14.11 2.26
C HIS A 138 -10.20 14.27 1.06
N VAL A 139 -8.99 13.75 1.21
CA VAL A 139 -8.00 13.63 0.14
C VAL A 139 -7.57 12.17 0.06
N THR A 140 -7.58 11.60 -1.12
CA THR A 140 -7.03 10.27 -1.36
C THR A 140 -5.55 10.39 -1.69
N LEU A 141 -4.70 9.71 -0.92
CA LEU A 141 -3.27 9.63 -1.14
C LEU A 141 -2.87 8.16 -1.32
N HIS A 142 -2.19 7.84 -2.40
CA HIS A 142 -1.58 6.53 -2.59
C HIS A 142 -0.08 6.61 -2.29
N VAL A 143 0.25 6.45 -1.02
CA VAL A 143 1.63 6.53 -0.53
C VAL A 143 2.40 5.28 -0.93
N GLY A 144 3.46 5.48 -1.69
CA GLY A 144 4.32 4.42 -2.19
C GLY A 144 5.37 3.95 -1.17
N LEU A 145 6.13 2.93 -1.55
CA LEU A 145 7.22 2.39 -0.72
C LEU A 145 8.38 3.35 -0.50
N GLY A 146 8.50 4.39 -1.33
CA GLY A 146 9.54 5.41 -1.17
C GLY A 146 9.58 6.00 0.24
N THR A 147 8.42 6.12 0.89
CA THR A 147 8.28 6.59 2.27
C THR A 147 9.05 5.74 3.30
N PHE A 148 9.23 4.45 3.03
CA PHE A 148 9.93 3.54 3.95
C PHE A 148 11.41 3.34 3.58
N ARG A 149 11.88 3.93 2.49
CA ARG A 149 13.27 3.80 2.05
C ARG A 149 14.15 4.87 2.69
N PRO A 150 15.26 4.48 3.32
CA PRO A 150 16.21 5.45 3.81
C PRO A 150 16.87 6.19 2.63
N VAL A 151 17.12 7.47 2.81
CA VAL A 151 17.96 8.25 1.90
C VAL A 151 19.37 7.66 1.91
N LYS A 152 19.88 7.27 0.72
CA LYS A 152 21.18 6.59 0.57
C LYS A 152 22.24 7.47 -0.05
N VAL A 153 21.88 8.66 -0.52
CA VAL A 153 22.79 9.62 -1.14
C VAL A 153 23.35 10.57 -0.09
N GLU A 154 24.62 10.92 -0.20
CA GLU A 154 25.27 11.89 0.67
C GLU A 154 24.88 13.34 0.32
N ASN A 155 24.71 13.60 -0.99
CA ASN A 155 24.29 14.90 -1.49
C ASN A 155 22.77 14.90 -1.72
N ILE A 156 22.06 15.78 -1.02
CA ILE A 156 20.59 15.89 -1.12
C ILE A 156 20.11 16.21 -2.55
N LEU A 157 20.92 16.90 -3.35
CA LEU A 157 20.59 17.22 -4.74
C LEU A 157 20.58 15.98 -5.67
N GLU A 158 21.18 14.88 -5.25
CA GLU A 158 21.20 13.60 -5.95
C GLU A 158 20.03 12.70 -5.54
N HIS A 159 19.24 13.13 -4.55
CA HIS A 159 18.07 12.38 -4.10
C HIS A 159 16.93 12.49 -5.09
N HIS A 160 16.58 11.37 -5.72
CA HIS A 160 15.40 11.28 -6.58
C HIS A 160 14.13 11.19 -5.72
N MET A 161 13.34 12.26 -5.73
CA MET A 161 12.02 12.25 -5.11
C MET A 161 11.09 11.36 -5.91
N HIS A 162 10.43 10.42 -5.23
CA HIS A 162 9.40 9.61 -5.85
C HIS A 162 8.09 10.41 -5.97
N SER A 163 7.33 10.13 -7.03
CA SER A 163 5.99 10.70 -7.21
C SER A 163 4.95 9.81 -6.55
N GLU A 164 3.93 10.43 -5.98
CA GLU A 164 2.78 9.74 -5.39
C GLU A 164 1.49 10.24 -6.05
N PHE A 165 0.52 9.34 -6.15
CA PHE A 165 -0.78 9.69 -6.70
C PHE A 165 -1.64 10.31 -5.60
N TYR A 166 -2.32 11.42 -5.93
CA TYR A 166 -3.36 11.99 -5.08
C TYR A 166 -4.61 12.29 -5.89
N MET A 167 -5.74 12.32 -5.21
CA MET A 167 -7.03 12.68 -5.79
C MET A 167 -7.84 13.45 -4.75
N VAL A 168 -8.47 14.54 -5.19
CA VAL A 168 -9.46 15.31 -4.41
C VAL A 168 -10.72 15.34 -5.26
N ASP A 169 -11.86 14.94 -4.73
CA ASP A 169 -13.11 15.07 -5.46
C ASP A 169 -13.62 16.52 -5.45
N GLU A 170 -14.56 16.82 -6.37
CA GLU A 170 -15.03 18.18 -6.57
C GLU A 170 -15.68 18.79 -5.32
N LYS A 171 -16.41 17.97 -4.57
CA LYS A 171 -17.08 18.40 -3.33
C LYS A 171 -16.06 18.76 -2.24
N ASP A 172 -15.06 17.92 -2.07
CA ASP A 172 -14.01 18.14 -1.07
C ASP A 172 -13.12 19.32 -1.48
N ALA A 173 -12.80 19.46 -2.78
CA ALA A 173 -12.08 20.62 -3.30
C ALA A 173 -12.84 21.93 -3.06
N GLN A 174 -14.15 21.95 -3.30
CA GLN A 174 -14.99 23.12 -3.01
C GLN A 174 -14.97 23.47 -1.52
N THR A 175 -15.14 22.48 -0.64
CA THR A 175 -15.10 22.68 0.83
C THR A 175 -13.77 23.28 1.28
N ILE A 176 -12.65 22.78 0.72
CA ILE A 176 -11.30 23.28 1.03
C ILE A 176 -11.15 24.75 0.55
N ASN A 177 -11.57 25.06 -0.67
CA ASN A 177 -11.46 26.40 -1.23
C ASN A 177 -12.30 27.43 -0.46
N GLU A 178 -13.54 27.09 -0.09
CA GLU A 178 -14.38 27.95 0.76
C GLU A 178 -13.67 28.31 2.07
N LEU A 179 -13.04 27.35 2.73
CA LEU A 179 -12.31 27.59 3.98
C LEU A 179 -11.07 28.47 3.79
N PHE A 180 -10.37 28.36 2.65
CA PHE A 180 -9.24 29.23 2.34
C PHE A 180 -9.64 30.65 2.01
N ASP A 181 -10.80 30.86 1.37
CA ASP A 181 -11.31 32.19 1.07
C ASP A 181 -11.81 32.89 2.34
N ASP A 182 -12.48 32.16 3.24
CA ASP A 182 -12.89 32.68 4.55
C ASP A 182 -11.68 33.08 5.43
N SER A 183 -10.55 32.38 5.32
CA SER A 183 -9.33 32.69 6.11
C SER A 183 -8.66 33.99 5.68
N LYS A 184 -8.79 34.41 4.42
CA LYS A 184 -8.26 35.70 3.93
C LYS A 184 -8.99 36.93 4.50
N GLY A 185 -10.16 36.74 5.09
CA GLY A 185 -10.91 37.80 5.79
C GLY A 185 -10.54 37.96 7.26
N LEU A 186 -9.60 37.19 7.79
CA LEU A 186 -9.15 37.25 9.19
C LEU A 186 -7.79 37.94 9.39
N GLU A 187 -7.22 38.51 8.32
CA GLU A 187 -5.97 39.30 8.35
C GLU A 187 -6.15 40.82 8.44
N ASP A 188 -7.26 41.31 9.02
CA ASP A 188 -7.45 42.74 9.36
C ASP A 188 -7.42 43.01 10.87
#